data_df9bbb63779809d445152babb0e85b23
#
_entry.id   df9bbb63779809d445152babb0e85b23
#
_cell.length_a   1.000
_cell.length_b   1.000
_cell.length_c   1.000
_cell.angle_alpha   90.00
_cell.angle_beta   90.00
_cell.angle_gamma   90.00
#
_symmetry.space_group_name_H-M   'P 1'
#
loop_
_entity.id
_entity.type
_entity.pdbx_description
1 polymer ?
#
loop_
_entity_poly.entity_id
_entity_poly.type
_entity_poly.pdbx_seq_one_letter_code
_entity_poly.pdbx_strand_id
1 'polypeptide(L)'
;MHQYVTFIGGFPIRFYGIFFSLGIIFGCIMAYYLLKKDGRGWHEHVFDLGITIAFVGIIGGRLWDVFFFDWDYYHDHLLEIPYVWQGGMAIQGGVIFACVAAYFYLRKHKIPVLPFADTVTPAIIFGQAIGRIANFMNGDAFGHPTGANFGILYPDTTLAYRTYGAQPLWPAEVWECQGDLIILGLLLWYACFKHARGTTFCLYIMLYSLLRFFLEFFRGDYGSLAFGLKSAQLTSLASFTCALLVFILFSVKYRADTKVEETSGDPT
;
A
#
# COMPACT_ATOMS: atom_id res chain seq x y z
N MET A 1 -10.21 20.32 8.80
CA MET A 1 -9.16 19.29 9.05
C MET A 1 -8.44 19.65 10.32
N HIS A 2 -8.18 18.67 11.17
CA HIS A 2 -7.35 18.81 12.35
C HIS A 2 -6.28 17.73 12.30
N GLN A 3 -5.01 18.10 12.49
CA GLN A 3 -3.91 17.11 12.50
C GLN A 3 -3.83 16.34 13.83
N TYR A 4 -4.31 16.97 14.91
CA TYR A 4 -4.23 16.43 16.25
C TYR A 4 -5.61 16.17 16.85
N VAL A 5 -5.76 15.01 17.51
CA VAL A 5 -6.99 14.66 18.26
C VAL A 5 -6.93 15.26 19.65
N THR A 6 -5.82 15.08 20.34
CA THR A 6 -5.61 15.54 21.72
C THR A 6 -4.12 15.46 22.08
N PHE A 7 -3.79 15.97 23.27
CA PHE A 7 -2.46 15.84 23.87
C PHE A 7 -2.59 15.06 25.19
N ILE A 8 -1.82 13.97 25.33
CA ILE A 8 -1.75 13.19 26.57
C ILE A 8 -0.35 13.36 27.16
N GLY A 9 -0.25 13.99 28.35
CA GLY A 9 1.04 14.24 28.98
C GLY A 9 2.01 15.08 28.14
N GLY A 10 1.49 15.97 27.26
CA GLY A 10 2.29 16.75 26.31
C GLY A 10 2.62 16.01 25.00
N PHE A 11 2.28 14.72 24.87
CA PHE A 11 2.50 13.94 23.66
C PHE A 11 1.32 14.13 22.68
N PRO A 12 1.56 14.57 21.40
CA PRO A 12 0.51 14.82 20.45
C PRO A 12 -0.01 13.51 19.84
N ILE A 13 -1.32 13.25 19.95
CA ILE A 13 -1.99 12.15 19.25
C ILE A 13 -2.49 12.70 17.91
N ARG A 14 -1.91 12.20 16.83
CA ARG A 14 -2.23 12.60 15.46
C ARG A 14 -3.33 11.73 14.87
N PHE A 15 -4.26 12.32 14.13
CA PHE A 15 -5.25 11.58 13.32
C PHE A 15 -4.60 10.60 12.35
N TYR A 16 -3.46 10.96 11.77
CA TYR A 16 -2.70 10.08 10.89
C TYR A 16 -2.41 8.72 11.53
N GLY A 17 -1.86 8.70 12.75
CA GLY A 17 -1.55 7.45 13.45
C GLY A 17 -2.79 6.61 13.75
N ILE A 18 -3.92 7.27 14.10
CA ILE A 18 -5.18 6.57 14.34
C ILE A 18 -5.70 5.91 13.07
N PHE A 19 -5.85 6.66 11.96
CA PHE A 19 -6.36 6.10 10.71
C PHE A 19 -5.42 5.07 10.10
N PHE A 20 -4.11 5.26 10.22
CA PHE A 20 -3.12 4.28 9.80
C PHE A 20 -3.28 2.96 10.58
N SER A 21 -3.42 3.03 11.90
CA SER A 21 -3.68 1.87 12.76
C SER A 21 -5.02 1.20 12.44
N LEU A 22 -6.08 1.98 12.20
CA LEU A 22 -7.37 1.47 11.76
C LEU A 22 -7.28 0.76 10.41
N GLY A 23 -6.47 1.28 9.46
CA GLY A 23 -6.21 0.63 8.18
C GLY A 23 -5.61 -0.76 8.36
N ILE A 24 -4.63 -0.92 9.25
CA ILE A 24 -4.04 -2.22 9.59
C ILE A 24 -5.09 -3.13 10.24
N ILE A 25 -5.80 -2.65 11.25
CA ILE A 25 -6.79 -3.45 12.00
C ILE A 25 -7.91 -3.94 11.07
N PHE A 26 -8.53 -3.05 10.31
CA PHE A 26 -9.62 -3.40 9.39
C PHE A 26 -9.12 -4.25 8.22
N GLY A 27 -7.90 -4.01 7.73
CA GLY A 27 -7.23 -4.88 6.76
C GLY A 27 -7.04 -6.30 7.32
N CYS A 28 -6.56 -6.45 8.55
CA CYS A 28 -6.43 -7.76 9.21
C CYS A 28 -7.80 -8.44 9.42
N ILE A 29 -8.81 -7.68 9.87
CA ILE A 29 -10.18 -8.22 10.04
C ILE A 29 -10.72 -8.73 8.71
N MET A 30 -10.59 -7.97 7.64
CA MET A 30 -11.03 -8.38 6.30
C MET A 30 -10.26 -9.60 5.81
N ALA A 31 -8.92 -9.62 5.96
CA ALA A 31 -8.07 -10.76 5.61
C ALA A 31 -8.49 -12.02 6.38
N TYR A 32 -8.78 -11.90 7.68
CA TYR A 32 -9.27 -13.00 8.51
C TYR A 32 -10.56 -13.61 7.93
N TYR A 33 -11.55 -12.80 7.58
CA TYR A 33 -12.80 -13.30 7.03
C TYR A 33 -12.63 -13.91 5.63
N LEU A 34 -11.81 -13.31 4.77
CA LEU A 34 -11.51 -13.86 3.44
C LEU A 34 -10.82 -15.23 3.53
N LEU A 35 -9.81 -15.36 4.39
CA LEU A 35 -9.10 -16.61 4.61
C LEU A 35 -9.94 -17.66 5.34
N LYS A 36 -10.85 -17.23 6.22
CA LYS A 36 -11.80 -18.13 6.87
C LYS A 36 -12.80 -18.69 5.85
N LYS A 37 -13.30 -17.86 4.94
CA LYS A 37 -14.18 -18.27 3.84
C LYS A 37 -13.47 -19.24 2.87
N ASP A 38 -12.17 -19.06 2.66
CA ASP A 38 -11.34 -19.94 1.84
C ASP A 38 -11.18 -21.37 2.43
N GLY A 39 -11.36 -21.56 3.72
CA GLY A 39 -11.48 -22.86 4.39
C GLY A 39 -10.18 -23.61 4.65
N ARG A 40 -9.02 -23.06 4.28
CA ARG A 40 -7.68 -23.69 4.41
C ARG A 40 -7.05 -23.55 5.80
N GLY A 41 -7.72 -22.89 6.75
CA GLY A 41 -7.24 -22.69 8.12
C GLY A 41 -6.22 -21.57 8.30
N TRP A 42 -5.82 -20.89 7.24
CA TRP A 42 -4.77 -19.85 7.29
C TRP A 42 -5.18 -18.57 8.01
N HIS A 43 -6.45 -18.38 8.29
CA HIS A 43 -6.98 -17.24 9.03
C HIS A 43 -6.44 -17.12 10.46
N GLU A 44 -6.00 -18.23 11.06
CA GLU A 44 -5.39 -18.24 12.40
C GLU A 44 -4.07 -17.46 12.46
N HIS A 45 -3.38 -17.34 11.34
CA HIS A 45 -2.09 -16.65 11.23
C HIS A 45 -2.18 -15.14 10.93
N VAL A 46 -3.40 -14.61 10.67
CA VAL A 46 -3.54 -13.23 10.16
C VAL A 46 -3.04 -12.19 11.15
N PHE A 47 -3.42 -12.30 12.40
CA PHE A 47 -3.05 -11.29 13.41
C PHE A 47 -1.56 -11.36 13.76
N ASP A 48 -1.00 -12.56 13.91
CA ASP A 48 0.42 -12.75 14.19
C ASP A 48 1.27 -12.24 13.02
N LEU A 49 0.85 -12.55 11.78
CA LEU A 49 1.49 -12.03 10.59
C LEU A 49 1.34 -10.51 10.50
N GLY A 50 0.13 -9.98 10.77
CA GLY A 50 -0.14 -8.54 10.77
C GLY A 50 0.76 -7.77 11.73
N ILE A 51 0.90 -8.23 12.97
CA ILE A 51 1.80 -7.65 13.97
C ILE A 51 3.26 -7.76 13.50
N THR A 52 3.65 -8.92 12.98
CA THR A 52 5.03 -9.14 12.49
C THR A 52 5.39 -8.17 11.37
N ILE A 53 4.54 -8.06 10.33
CA ILE A 53 4.81 -7.16 9.19
C ILE A 53 4.74 -5.68 9.59
N ALA A 54 3.85 -5.31 10.51
CA ALA A 54 3.78 -3.94 11.00
C ALA A 54 5.07 -3.55 11.75
N PHE A 55 5.52 -4.39 12.68
CA PHE A 55 6.72 -4.15 13.45
C PHE A 55 7.99 -4.13 12.58
N VAL A 56 8.16 -5.14 11.73
CA VAL A 56 9.31 -5.23 10.83
C VAL A 56 9.27 -4.14 9.76
N GLY A 57 8.07 -3.74 9.30
CA GLY A 57 7.88 -2.63 8.38
C GLY A 57 8.29 -1.28 8.97
N ILE A 58 7.98 -1.01 10.25
CA ILE A 58 8.45 0.19 10.95
C ILE A 58 9.99 0.22 11.01
N ILE A 59 10.60 -0.89 11.40
CA ILE A 59 12.07 -1.01 11.44
C ILE A 59 12.66 -0.79 10.03
N GLY A 60 12.10 -1.46 9.02
CA GLY A 60 12.57 -1.35 7.64
C GLY A 60 12.42 0.07 7.08
N GLY A 61 11.30 0.73 7.36
CA GLY A 61 11.07 2.13 6.97
C GLY A 61 12.09 3.08 7.60
N ARG A 62 12.40 2.88 8.88
CA ARG A 62 13.41 3.68 9.58
C ARG A 62 14.83 3.43 9.07
N LEU A 63 15.22 2.16 8.94
CA LEU A 63 16.55 1.82 8.44
C LEU A 63 16.76 2.34 7.01
N TRP A 64 15.74 2.23 6.16
CA TRP A 64 15.85 2.76 4.80
C TRP A 64 16.05 4.26 4.77
N ASP A 65 15.28 5.01 5.56
CA ASP A 65 15.41 6.44 5.70
C ASP A 65 16.81 6.84 6.15
N VAL A 66 17.28 6.26 7.27
CA VAL A 66 18.60 6.49 7.83
C VAL A 66 19.73 6.24 6.83
N PHE A 67 19.72 5.09 6.14
CA PHE A 67 20.84 4.69 5.30
C PHE A 67 20.83 5.28 3.89
N PHE A 68 19.65 5.60 3.34
CA PHE A 68 19.52 6.04 1.95
C PHE A 68 19.18 7.51 1.77
N PHE A 69 18.58 8.17 2.80
CA PHE A 69 18.16 9.55 2.69
C PHE A 69 18.89 10.48 3.64
N ASP A 70 19.12 10.08 4.88
CA ASP A 70 19.63 10.97 5.93
C ASP A 70 20.91 10.46 6.60
N TRP A 71 21.75 9.67 5.90
CA TRP A 71 22.98 9.12 6.46
C TRP A 71 23.95 10.20 6.92
N ASP A 72 24.03 11.34 6.21
CA ASP A 72 24.89 12.47 6.56
C ASP A 72 24.57 13.07 7.93
N TYR A 73 23.32 12.92 8.42
CA TYR A 73 22.94 13.30 9.76
C TYR A 73 23.18 12.16 10.78
N TYR A 74 22.74 10.94 10.44
CA TYR A 74 22.71 9.85 11.41
C TYR A 74 24.08 9.23 11.69
N HIS A 75 25.08 9.39 10.82
CA HIS A 75 26.45 8.90 11.12
C HIS A 75 27.05 9.56 12.35
N ASP A 76 26.67 10.82 12.67
CA ASP A 76 27.09 11.54 13.86
C ASP A 76 26.09 11.39 15.04
N HIS A 77 24.87 10.88 14.77
CA HIS A 77 23.77 10.80 15.74
C HIS A 77 23.18 9.38 15.83
N LEU A 78 24.05 8.36 15.92
CA LEU A 78 23.63 6.94 15.92
C LEU A 78 22.61 6.58 16.98
N LEU A 79 22.63 7.23 18.14
CA LEU A 79 21.69 7.01 19.24
C LEU A 79 20.25 7.49 18.92
N GLU A 80 20.08 8.31 17.91
CA GLU A 80 18.78 8.82 17.50
C GLU A 80 18.08 7.91 16.45
N ILE A 81 18.80 6.93 15.88
CA ILE A 81 18.23 5.99 14.93
C ILE A 81 16.95 5.31 15.44
N PRO A 82 16.83 4.87 16.72
CA PRO A 82 15.60 4.26 17.23
C PRO A 82 14.43 5.22 17.44
N TYR A 83 14.62 6.56 17.34
CA TYR A 83 13.59 7.54 17.66
C TYR A 83 12.58 7.74 16.52
N VAL A 84 11.84 6.66 16.19
CA VAL A 84 10.83 6.64 15.11
C VAL A 84 9.71 7.68 15.28
N TRP A 85 9.48 8.15 16.50
CA TRP A 85 8.46 9.17 16.81
C TRP A 85 8.85 10.59 16.38
N GLN A 86 10.11 10.83 16.05
CA GLN A 86 10.59 12.11 15.51
C GLN A 86 10.29 12.26 14.02
N GLY A 87 9.86 11.18 13.33
CA GLY A 87 9.68 11.14 11.89
C GLY A 87 10.84 10.44 11.19
N GLY A 88 11.01 10.67 9.89
CA GLY A 88 12.06 10.02 9.08
C GLY A 88 11.75 8.54 8.88
N MET A 89 10.78 8.25 8.00
CA MET A 89 10.41 6.89 7.64
C MET A 89 10.13 6.77 6.14
N ALA A 90 10.86 5.90 5.47
CA ALA A 90 10.71 5.66 4.04
C ALA A 90 9.77 4.48 3.78
N ILE A 91 8.72 4.73 3.00
CA ILE A 91 7.74 3.69 2.64
C ILE A 91 8.37 2.51 1.89
N GLN A 92 9.41 2.76 1.09
CA GLN A 92 10.13 1.75 0.31
C GLN A 92 10.70 0.67 1.25
N GLY A 93 11.43 1.09 2.28
CA GLY A 93 11.99 0.18 3.28
C GLY A 93 10.89 -0.56 4.04
N GLY A 94 9.83 0.15 4.43
CA GLY A 94 8.69 -0.44 5.10
C GLY A 94 8.08 -1.59 4.30
N VAL A 95 7.80 -1.38 3.01
CA VAL A 95 7.20 -2.40 2.14
C VAL A 95 8.15 -3.57 1.88
N ILE A 96 9.43 -3.31 1.57
CA ILE A 96 10.41 -4.36 1.30
C ILE A 96 10.56 -5.28 2.52
N PHE A 97 10.78 -4.70 3.70
CA PHE A 97 10.97 -5.47 4.93
C PHE A 97 9.70 -6.23 5.34
N ALA A 98 8.51 -5.62 5.18
CA ALA A 98 7.24 -6.28 5.42
C ALA A 98 7.04 -7.49 4.48
N CYS A 99 7.34 -7.36 3.18
CA CYS A 99 7.25 -8.45 2.22
C CYS A 99 8.23 -9.59 2.55
N VAL A 100 9.47 -9.26 2.93
CA VAL A 100 10.48 -10.24 3.35
C VAL A 100 10.02 -10.98 4.61
N ALA A 101 9.52 -10.24 5.62
CA ALA A 101 8.98 -10.83 6.85
C ALA A 101 7.80 -11.75 6.56
N ALA A 102 6.85 -11.31 5.72
CA ALA A 102 5.70 -12.11 5.31
C ALA A 102 6.13 -13.40 4.61
N TYR A 103 7.09 -13.30 3.68
CA TYR A 103 7.62 -14.47 2.98
C TYR A 103 8.19 -15.51 3.96
N PHE A 104 9.08 -15.10 4.87
CA PHE A 104 9.69 -16.01 5.84
C PHE A 104 8.68 -16.57 6.83
N TYR A 105 7.72 -15.75 7.29
CA TYR A 105 6.64 -16.20 8.17
C TYR A 105 5.80 -17.29 7.50
N LEU A 106 5.33 -17.07 6.27
CA LEU A 106 4.53 -18.02 5.52
C LEU A 106 5.30 -19.32 5.24
N ARG A 107 6.58 -19.22 4.86
CA ARG A 107 7.46 -20.40 4.66
C ARG A 107 7.64 -21.21 5.94
N LYS A 108 7.87 -20.55 7.08
CA LYS A 108 7.99 -21.21 8.39
C LYS A 108 6.74 -22.01 8.75
N HIS A 109 5.56 -21.47 8.45
CA HIS A 109 4.28 -22.12 8.75
C HIS A 109 3.78 -23.02 7.61
N LYS A 110 4.60 -23.27 6.58
CA LYS A 110 4.26 -24.11 5.40
C LYS A 110 3.03 -23.63 4.64
N ILE A 111 2.75 -22.33 4.68
CA ILE A 111 1.66 -21.71 3.95
C ILE A 111 2.16 -21.31 2.55
N PRO A 112 1.50 -21.74 1.46
CA PRO A 112 1.90 -21.37 0.10
C PRO A 112 1.66 -19.88 -0.17
N VAL A 113 2.73 -19.17 -0.57
CA VAL A 113 2.76 -17.70 -0.67
C VAL A 113 1.74 -17.15 -1.67
N LEU A 114 1.71 -17.70 -2.90
CA LEU A 114 0.84 -17.16 -3.97
C LEU A 114 -0.66 -17.31 -3.65
N PRO A 115 -1.18 -18.48 -3.25
CA PRO A 115 -2.58 -18.59 -2.86
C PRO A 115 -2.95 -17.75 -1.64
N PHE A 116 -2.05 -17.61 -0.69
CA PHE A 116 -2.27 -16.74 0.45
C PHE A 116 -2.34 -15.27 0.02
N ALA A 117 -1.37 -14.82 -0.78
CA ALA A 117 -1.35 -13.46 -1.31
C ALA A 117 -2.63 -13.13 -2.08
N ASP A 118 -3.09 -14.02 -2.99
CA ASP A 118 -4.35 -13.82 -3.73
C ASP A 118 -5.53 -13.58 -2.80
N THR A 119 -5.66 -14.38 -1.75
CA THR A 119 -6.79 -14.29 -0.83
C THR A 119 -6.76 -13.01 0.02
N VAL A 120 -5.57 -12.53 0.42
CA VAL A 120 -5.46 -11.33 1.27
C VAL A 120 -5.37 -10.03 0.48
N THR A 121 -5.13 -10.09 -0.83
CA THR A 121 -4.97 -8.90 -1.69
C THR A 121 -6.13 -7.88 -1.57
N PRO A 122 -7.42 -8.29 -1.57
CA PRO A 122 -8.51 -7.34 -1.34
C PRO A 122 -8.42 -6.63 0.02
N ALA A 123 -7.92 -7.30 1.04
CA ALA A 123 -7.73 -6.70 2.36
C ALA A 123 -6.57 -5.69 2.39
N ILE A 124 -5.53 -5.91 1.60
CA ILE A 124 -4.40 -4.98 1.46
C ILE A 124 -4.88 -3.65 0.87
N ILE A 125 -5.59 -3.67 -0.27
CA ILE A 125 -6.09 -2.44 -0.90
C ILE A 125 -7.14 -1.74 -0.03
N PHE A 126 -7.95 -2.47 0.74
CA PHE A 126 -8.88 -1.90 1.69
C PHE A 126 -8.15 -1.13 2.81
N GLY A 127 -7.12 -1.72 3.41
CA GLY A 127 -6.27 -1.03 4.39
C GLY A 127 -5.58 0.20 3.80
N GLN A 128 -5.13 0.13 2.54
CA GLN A 128 -4.55 1.24 1.81
C GLN A 128 -5.55 2.39 1.61
N ALA A 129 -6.79 2.11 1.22
CA ALA A 129 -7.85 3.12 1.09
C ALA A 129 -8.09 3.88 2.40
N ILE A 130 -8.08 3.19 3.54
CA ILE A 130 -8.17 3.83 4.88
C ILE A 130 -6.92 4.69 5.14
N GLY A 131 -5.74 4.24 4.72
CA GLY A 131 -4.50 5.01 4.80
C GLY A 131 -4.57 6.34 4.01
N ARG A 132 -5.30 6.40 2.89
CA ARG A 132 -5.52 7.66 2.15
C ARG A 132 -6.37 8.67 2.93
N ILE A 133 -7.30 8.18 3.77
CA ILE A 133 -8.01 9.07 4.70
C ILE A 133 -7.02 9.66 5.73
N ALA A 134 -6.04 8.87 6.19
CA ALA A 134 -4.98 9.37 7.06
C ALA A 134 -4.17 10.49 6.39
N ASN A 135 -3.78 10.33 5.13
CA ASN A 135 -3.08 11.36 4.35
C ASN A 135 -3.93 12.64 4.25
N PHE A 136 -5.21 12.52 3.90
CA PHE A 136 -6.12 13.66 3.83
C PHE A 136 -6.21 14.42 5.16
N MET A 137 -6.34 13.72 6.28
CA MET A 137 -6.40 14.35 7.60
C MET A 137 -5.08 15.01 8.01
N ASN A 138 -3.95 14.48 7.55
CA ASN A 138 -2.61 15.03 7.82
C ASN A 138 -2.25 16.20 6.89
N GLY A 139 -2.90 16.31 5.73
CA GLY A 139 -2.61 17.32 4.70
C GLY A 139 -1.30 17.03 3.96
N ASP A 140 -1.03 15.75 3.70
CA ASP A 140 0.05 15.27 2.84
C ASP A 140 -0.51 14.50 1.64
N ALA A 141 0.34 14.14 0.69
CA ALA A 141 -0.08 13.50 -0.57
C ALA A 141 -1.05 14.33 -1.43
N PHE A 142 -1.09 15.62 -1.21
CA PHE A 142 -1.98 16.61 -1.82
C PHE A 142 -1.73 16.83 -3.32
N GLY A 143 -2.73 17.40 -4.01
CA GLY A 143 -2.61 17.80 -5.40
C GLY A 143 -1.93 19.16 -5.59
N HIS A 144 -1.58 19.49 -6.85
CA HIS A 144 -1.16 20.84 -7.19
C HIS A 144 -2.36 21.81 -7.25
N PRO A 145 -2.14 23.15 -7.31
CA PRO A 145 -3.22 24.12 -7.43
C PRO A 145 -4.11 23.86 -8.65
N THR A 146 -5.44 23.98 -8.46
CA THR A 146 -6.40 23.79 -9.55
C THR A 146 -6.40 24.96 -10.54
N GLY A 147 -5.89 26.12 -10.13
CA GLY A 147 -6.01 27.36 -10.91
C GLY A 147 -7.43 27.93 -10.99
N ALA A 148 -8.37 27.41 -10.21
CA ALA A 148 -9.79 27.77 -10.21
C ALA A 148 -10.34 27.89 -8.78
N ASN A 149 -11.63 28.23 -8.66
CA ASN A 149 -12.31 28.42 -7.36
C ASN A 149 -12.84 27.10 -6.75
N PHE A 150 -12.35 25.94 -7.20
CA PHE A 150 -12.74 24.64 -6.64
C PHE A 150 -11.49 23.86 -6.23
N GLY A 151 -11.65 22.94 -5.29
CA GLY A 151 -10.58 22.13 -4.74
C GLY A 151 -10.61 22.11 -3.22
N ILE A 152 -9.58 21.53 -2.63
CA ILE A 152 -9.43 21.46 -1.16
C ILE A 152 -8.56 22.60 -0.70
N LEU A 153 -9.07 23.36 0.28
CA LEU A 153 -8.31 24.36 1.04
C LEU A 153 -7.77 23.70 2.30
N TYR A 154 -6.45 23.64 2.42
CA TYR A 154 -5.80 23.05 3.58
C TYR A 154 -5.53 24.08 4.67
N PRO A 155 -5.61 23.71 5.97
CA PRO A 155 -5.24 24.58 7.08
C PRO A 155 -3.76 24.97 7.05
N ASP A 156 -3.42 26.11 7.63
CA ASP A 156 -2.07 26.68 7.71
C ASP A 156 -1.04 25.80 8.41
N THR A 157 -1.49 24.88 9.24
CA THR A 157 -0.65 23.90 9.94
C THR A 157 -0.14 22.76 9.05
N THR A 158 -0.74 22.56 7.86
CA THR A 158 -0.44 21.42 6.98
C THR A 158 0.74 21.68 6.04
N LEU A 159 1.35 20.59 5.55
CA LEU A 159 2.40 20.65 4.55
C LEU A 159 1.87 21.25 3.23
N ALA A 160 0.65 20.89 2.84
CA ALA A 160 -0.01 21.42 1.66
C ALA A 160 -0.09 22.96 1.65
N TYR A 161 -0.52 23.54 2.78
CA TYR A 161 -0.56 24.99 2.92
C TYR A 161 0.83 25.62 2.91
N ARG A 162 1.80 25.01 3.55
CA ARG A 162 3.20 25.51 3.55
C ARG A 162 3.80 25.53 2.16
N THR A 163 3.37 24.61 1.29
CA THR A 163 3.87 24.49 -0.10
C THR A 163 3.19 25.47 -1.04
N TYR A 164 1.86 25.62 -0.95
CA TYR A 164 1.09 26.37 -1.93
C TYR A 164 0.28 27.55 -1.34
N GLY A 165 0.28 27.74 -0.02
CA GLY A 165 -0.52 28.79 0.64
C GLY A 165 -2.03 28.50 0.58
N ALA A 166 -2.83 29.54 0.71
CA ALA A 166 -4.30 29.47 0.73
C ALA A 166 -4.88 29.32 -0.70
N GLN A 167 -4.51 28.26 -1.41
CA GLN A 167 -4.99 27.96 -2.76
C GLN A 167 -5.79 26.66 -2.78
N PRO A 168 -6.87 26.56 -3.61
CA PRO A 168 -7.56 25.29 -3.83
C PRO A 168 -6.67 24.29 -4.56
N LEU A 169 -6.49 23.11 -3.98
CA LEU A 169 -5.66 22.03 -4.52
C LEU A 169 -6.52 20.87 -5.04
N TRP A 170 -6.03 20.13 -6.03
CA TRP A 170 -6.68 18.92 -6.51
C TRP A 170 -6.76 17.88 -5.38
N PRO A 171 -7.92 17.19 -5.20
CA PRO A 171 -8.12 16.21 -4.12
C PRO A 171 -7.50 14.85 -4.45
N ALA A 172 -6.18 14.83 -4.72
CA ALA A 172 -5.47 13.66 -5.23
C ALA A 172 -5.59 12.45 -4.31
N GLU A 173 -5.45 12.65 -2.99
CA GLU A 173 -5.57 11.60 -1.98
C GLU A 173 -7.00 11.06 -1.84
N VAL A 174 -8.02 11.92 -2.05
CA VAL A 174 -9.44 11.50 -2.04
C VAL A 174 -9.73 10.65 -3.28
N TRP A 175 -9.23 11.04 -4.44
CA TRP A 175 -9.37 10.26 -5.67
C TRP A 175 -8.61 8.94 -5.58
N GLU A 176 -7.46 8.92 -4.92
CA GLU A 176 -6.71 7.68 -4.70
C GLU A 176 -7.49 6.74 -3.78
N CYS A 177 -8.10 7.25 -2.71
CA CYS A 177 -8.99 6.47 -1.84
C CYS A 177 -10.17 5.87 -2.62
N GLN A 178 -10.85 6.67 -3.45
CA GLN A 178 -11.96 6.20 -4.28
C GLN A 178 -11.51 5.14 -5.29
N GLY A 179 -10.37 5.35 -5.93
CA GLY A 179 -9.77 4.39 -6.85
C GLY A 179 -9.40 3.07 -6.18
N ASP A 180 -8.83 3.12 -4.98
CA ASP A 180 -8.54 1.94 -4.17
C ASP A 180 -9.81 1.14 -3.84
N LEU A 181 -10.92 1.81 -3.51
CA LEU A 181 -12.21 1.13 -3.27
C LEU A 181 -12.81 0.52 -4.54
N ILE A 182 -12.64 1.17 -5.70
CA ILE A 182 -13.03 0.59 -7.00
C ILE A 182 -12.20 -0.66 -7.29
N ILE A 183 -10.89 -0.59 -7.09
CA ILE A 183 -9.98 -1.73 -7.27
C ILE A 183 -10.38 -2.86 -6.31
N LEU A 184 -10.70 -2.56 -5.05
CA LEU A 184 -11.22 -3.54 -4.10
C LEU A 184 -12.42 -4.28 -4.67
N GLY A 185 -13.43 -3.56 -5.21
CA GLY A 185 -14.60 -4.16 -5.82
C GLY A 185 -14.25 -5.07 -6.99
N LEU A 186 -13.34 -4.65 -7.89
CA LEU A 186 -12.87 -5.43 -9.02
C LEU A 186 -12.12 -6.71 -8.58
N LEU A 187 -11.28 -6.63 -7.55
CA LEU A 187 -10.56 -7.79 -7.01
C LEU A 187 -11.50 -8.81 -6.36
N LEU A 188 -12.50 -8.35 -5.59
CA LEU A 188 -13.51 -9.21 -4.99
C LEU A 188 -14.36 -9.89 -6.08
N TRP A 189 -14.70 -9.16 -7.13
CA TRP A 189 -15.41 -9.72 -8.29
C TRP A 189 -14.56 -10.76 -9.03
N TYR A 190 -13.28 -10.44 -9.31
CA TYR A 190 -12.35 -11.37 -9.97
C TYR A 190 -12.14 -12.65 -9.15
N ALA A 191 -12.06 -12.54 -7.82
CA ALA A 191 -11.93 -13.68 -6.92
C ALA A 191 -13.12 -14.65 -6.94
N CYS A 192 -14.28 -14.26 -7.51
CA CYS A 192 -15.41 -15.16 -7.67
C CYS A 192 -15.23 -16.17 -8.84
N PHE A 193 -14.26 -15.97 -9.71
CA PHE A 193 -14.00 -16.82 -10.86
C PHE A 193 -12.79 -17.74 -10.62
N LYS A 194 -12.77 -18.90 -11.30
CA LYS A 194 -11.58 -19.77 -11.31
C LYS A 194 -10.45 -19.09 -12.07
N HIS A 195 -9.29 -18.98 -11.46
CA HIS A 195 -8.12 -18.30 -12.01
C HIS A 195 -6.81 -18.95 -11.52
N ALA A 196 -5.71 -18.66 -12.20
CA ALA A 196 -4.39 -19.13 -11.80
C ALA A 196 -3.95 -18.52 -10.45
N ARG A 197 -3.19 -19.28 -9.67
CA ARG A 197 -2.63 -18.82 -8.40
C ARG A 197 -1.62 -17.70 -8.63
N GLY A 198 -1.74 -16.61 -7.88
CA GLY A 198 -0.91 -15.40 -7.99
C GLY A 198 -1.50 -14.32 -8.90
N THR A 199 -2.59 -14.61 -9.66
CA THR A 199 -3.14 -13.65 -10.61
C THR A 199 -3.95 -12.54 -9.97
N THR A 200 -4.60 -12.76 -8.83
CA THR A 200 -5.31 -11.70 -8.08
C THR A 200 -4.32 -10.66 -7.58
N PHE A 201 -3.18 -11.11 -7.07
CA PHE A 201 -2.12 -10.21 -6.62
C PHE A 201 -1.48 -9.44 -7.79
N CYS A 202 -1.24 -10.10 -8.93
CA CYS A 202 -0.78 -9.41 -10.15
C CYS A 202 -1.78 -8.37 -10.63
N LEU A 203 -3.08 -8.69 -10.62
CA LEU A 203 -4.15 -7.78 -11.03
C LEU A 203 -4.20 -6.54 -10.12
N TYR A 204 -4.03 -6.72 -8.81
CA TYR A 204 -3.90 -5.60 -7.87
C TYR A 204 -2.74 -4.67 -8.24
N ILE A 205 -1.54 -5.22 -8.45
CA ILE A 205 -0.38 -4.41 -8.82
C ILE A 205 -0.63 -3.66 -10.13
N MET A 206 -1.23 -4.30 -11.12
CA MET A 206 -1.55 -3.68 -12.41
C MET A 206 -2.54 -2.53 -12.26
N LEU A 207 -3.67 -2.76 -11.60
CA LEU A 207 -4.73 -1.76 -11.44
C LEU A 207 -4.25 -0.58 -10.59
N TYR A 208 -3.55 -0.85 -9.49
CA TYR A 208 -2.99 0.20 -8.64
C TYR A 208 -1.90 1.00 -9.36
N SER A 209 -1.04 0.34 -10.12
CA SER A 209 -0.01 1.04 -10.92
C SER A 209 -0.62 1.97 -11.95
N LEU A 210 -1.71 1.56 -12.62
CA LEU A 210 -2.46 2.43 -13.53
C LEU A 210 -3.08 3.62 -12.80
N LEU A 211 -3.79 3.37 -11.70
CA LEU A 211 -4.37 4.43 -10.88
C LEU A 211 -3.30 5.43 -10.44
N ARG A 212 -2.19 4.93 -9.90
CA ARG A 212 -1.08 5.74 -9.41
C ARG A 212 -0.40 6.55 -10.52
N PHE A 213 -0.20 5.96 -11.71
CA PHE A 213 0.38 6.64 -12.84
C PHE A 213 -0.44 7.87 -13.27
N PHE A 214 -1.78 7.71 -13.36
CA PHE A 214 -2.65 8.82 -13.77
C PHE A 214 -2.82 9.87 -12.67
N LEU A 215 -2.97 9.46 -11.42
CA LEU A 215 -3.11 10.40 -10.31
C LEU A 215 -1.86 11.24 -10.07
N GLU A 216 -0.68 10.75 -10.44
CA GLU A 216 0.57 11.48 -10.27
C GLU A 216 0.62 12.78 -11.09
N PHE A 217 -0.15 12.88 -12.18
CA PHE A 217 -0.27 14.14 -12.92
C PHE A 217 -0.94 15.25 -12.10
N PHE A 218 -1.78 14.90 -11.15
CA PHE A 218 -2.50 15.84 -10.29
C PHE A 218 -1.79 16.11 -8.96
N ARG A 219 -0.79 15.32 -8.60
CA ARG A 219 -0.06 15.46 -7.34
C ARG A 219 0.93 16.61 -7.40
N GLY A 220 1.02 17.36 -6.27
CA GLY A 220 1.87 18.54 -6.14
C GLY A 220 3.04 18.41 -5.18
N ASP A 221 3.22 17.24 -4.57
CA ASP A 221 4.21 17.01 -3.51
C ASP A 221 5.62 16.63 -4.03
N TYR A 222 5.76 16.23 -5.31
CA TYR A 222 7.06 15.84 -5.88
C TYR A 222 7.31 16.48 -7.25
N GLY A 223 8.58 16.81 -7.53
CA GLY A 223 9.03 17.29 -8.84
C GLY A 223 9.22 16.17 -9.87
N SER A 224 9.35 16.55 -11.14
CA SER A 224 9.68 15.63 -12.25
C SER A 224 11.16 15.27 -12.26
N LEU A 225 11.51 14.02 -12.59
CA LEU A 225 12.88 13.51 -12.66
C LEU A 225 13.41 13.41 -14.09
N ALA A 226 12.86 12.53 -14.90
CA ALA A 226 13.35 12.22 -16.24
C ALA A 226 12.21 12.20 -17.25
N PHE A 227 12.45 12.70 -18.46
CA PHE A 227 11.46 12.76 -19.54
C PHE A 227 10.13 13.44 -19.14
N GLY A 228 10.17 14.37 -18.17
CA GLY A 228 8.97 15.01 -17.63
C GLY A 228 8.10 14.12 -16.74
N LEU A 229 8.54 12.89 -16.44
CA LEU A 229 7.84 11.96 -15.55
C LEU A 229 8.43 12.03 -14.13
N LYS A 230 7.56 11.80 -13.15
CA LYS A 230 7.93 11.68 -11.75
C LYS A 230 8.39 10.26 -11.41
N SER A 231 9.17 10.08 -10.33
CA SER A 231 9.65 8.77 -9.89
C SER A 231 8.52 7.75 -9.70
N ALA A 232 7.39 8.19 -9.15
CA ALA A 232 6.21 7.33 -8.95
C ALA A 232 5.60 6.85 -10.27
N GLN A 233 5.66 7.63 -11.35
CA GLN A 233 5.19 7.21 -12.67
C GLN A 233 6.11 6.16 -13.29
N LEU A 234 7.42 6.33 -13.17
CA LEU A 234 8.39 5.36 -13.67
C LEU A 234 8.28 4.02 -12.93
N THR A 235 8.18 4.05 -11.60
CA THR A 235 7.96 2.84 -10.80
C THR A 235 6.62 2.18 -11.10
N SER A 236 5.56 2.95 -11.36
CA SER A 236 4.26 2.43 -11.76
C SER A 236 4.33 1.71 -13.11
N LEU A 237 5.00 2.28 -14.12
CA LEU A 237 5.20 1.64 -15.41
C LEU A 237 5.99 0.32 -15.29
N ALA A 238 7.07 0.33 -14.52
CA ALA A 238 7.88 -0.86 -14.27
C ALA A 238 7.06 -1.95 -13.56
N SER A 239 6.35 -1.59 -12.48
CA SER A 239 5.53 -2.50 -11.71
C SER A 239 4.37 -3.08 -12.53
N PHE A 240 3.69 -2.25 -13.34
CA PHE A 240 2.66 -2.68 -14.25
C PHE A 240 3.18 -3.71 -15.25
N THR A 241 4.31 -3.40 -15.91
CA THR A 241 4.90 -4.27 -16.93
C THR A 241 5.34 -5.61 -16.33
N CYS A 242 6.02 -5.60 -15.18
CA CYS A 242 6.42 -6.82 -14.49
C CYS A 242 5.20 -7.65 -14.07
N ALA A 243 4.18 -7.03 -13.48
CA ALA A 243 2.97 -7.73 -13.04
C ALA A 243 2.20 -8.30 -14.23
N LEU A 244 2.13 -7.59 -15.37
CA LEU A 244 1.49 -8.07 -16.59
C LEU A 244 2.19 -9.32 -17.15
N LEU A 245 3.52 -9.29 -17.23
CA LEU A 245 4.30 -10.44 -17.69
C LEU A 245 4.07 -11.66 -16.80
N VAL A 246 4.13 -11.49 -15.48
CA VAL A 246 3.88 -12.58 -14.52
C VAL A 246 2.44 -13.08 -14.60
N PHE A 247 1.46 -12.18 -14.75
CA PHE A 247 0.05 -12.53 -14.93
C PHE A 247 -0.16 -13.41 -16.18
N ILE A 248 0.45 -13.03 -17.32
CA ILE A 248 0.37 -13.80 -18.56
C ILE A 248 1.00 -15.18 -18.37
N LEU A 249 2.20 -15.25 -17.79
CA LEU A 249 2.90 -16.52 -17.54
C LEU A 249 2.05 -17.47 -16.67
N PHE A 250 1.48 -16.98 -15.58
CA PHE A 250 0.63 -17.80 -14.71
C PHE A 250 -0.65 -18.23 -15.41
N SER A 251 -1.27 -17.35 -16.19
CA SER A 251 -2.51 -17.65 -16.93
C SER A 251 -2.29 -18.67 -18.04
N VAL A 252 -1.18 -18.57 -18.78
CA VAL A 252 -0.82 -19.54 -19.85
C VAL A 252 -0.55 -20.91 -19.24
N LYS A 253 0.24 -20.98 -18.17
CA LYS A 253 0.53 -22.22 -17.46
C LYS A 253 -0.77 -22.89 -16.96
N TYR A 254 -1.63 -22.13 -16.29
CA TYR A 254 -2.90 -22.62 -15.78
C TYR A 254 -3.78 -23.24 -16.90
N ARG A 255 -3.88 -22.55 -18.06
CA ARG A 255 -4.64 -23.07 -19.21
C ARG A 255 -4.02 -24.35 -19.78
N ALA A 256 -2.70 -24.45 -19.80
CA ALA A 256 -2.01 -25.65 -20.27
C ALA A 256 -2.28 -26.85 -19.33
N ASP A 257 -2.17 -26.63 -18.01
CA ASP A 257 -2.42 -27.65 -16.99
C ASP A 257 -3.89 -28.15 -17.08
N THR A 258 -4.87 -27.24 -17.18
CA THR A 258 -6.31 -27.59 -17.29
C THR A 258 -6.60 -28.39 -18.56
N LYS A 259 -6.00 -28.07 -19.71
CA LYS A 259 -6.17 -28.83 -20.96
C LYS A 259 -5.60 -30.25 -20.87
N VAL A 260 -4.48 -30.44 -20.16
CA VAL A 260 -3.91 -31.78 -19.98
C VAL A 260 -4.82 -32.63 -19.10
N GLU A 261 -5.41 -32.07 -18.04
CA GLU A 261 -6.38 -32.75 -17.18
C GLU A 261 -7.64 -33.19 -17.99
N GLU A 262 -8.19 -32.31 -18.82
CA GLU A 262 -9.34 -32.62 -19.70
C GLU A 262 -9.05 -33.74 -20.71
N THR A 263 -7.81 -33.81 -21.20
CA THR A 263 -7.41 -34.84 -22.21
C THR A 263 -7.00 -36.17 -21.59
N SER A 264 -6.53 -36.17 -20.33
CA SER A 264 -6.13 -37.38 -19.63
C SER A 264 -7.28 -38.16 -19.00
N GLY A 265 -8.47 -37.58 -18.88
CA GLY A 265 -9.67 -38.26 -18.38
C GLY A 265 -9.63 -38.68 -16.93
N ASP A 266 -8.68 -38.17 -16.15
CA ASP A 266 -8.49 -38.49 -14.70
C ASP A 266 -8.97 -37.29 -13.86
N PRO A 267 -10.14 -37.44 -13.20
CA PRO A 267 -10.64 -36.39 -12.30
C PRO A 267 -9.94 -36.53 -10.94
N THR A 268 -8.96 -35.69 -10.67
CA THR A 268 -8.40 -35.54 -9.30
C THR A 268 -9.21 -34.58 -8.43
#